data_3ce73b9008a9627f7b54b605d126bd93
#
_entry.id   3ce73b9008a9627f7b54b605d126bd93
#
_cell.length_a   1.000
_cell.length_b   1.000
_cell.length_c   1.000
_cell.angle_alpha   90.00
_cell.angle_beta   90.00
_cell.angle_gamma   90.00
#
_symmetry.space_group_name_H-M   'P 1'
#
loop_
_entity.id
_entity.type
_entity.pdbx_description
1 polymer ?
#
loop_
_entity_poly.entity_id
_entity_poly.type
_entity_poly.pdbx_seq_one_letter_code
_entity_poly.pdbx_strand_id
1 'polypeptide(L)'
;MTHESLLNQDWEYLVKRLGGAAFLERSARETGAFLQARVIKSAVVLLRLLLAYCLGDHGLRLTAAWATSMGLVNISAPALLYRLRQSGDWLSFLVDQMLCAAAPKASRGRLIRIIDGTSVPKAGKAAKKQSNLWRVHSAFDLPSERFSYFELTDEKEGETLDRIPVVKGEIRLGDRAYLQPDRIARVLKAGADVLVRGKWKGARWRDKNGQPIDFLAMLRAAKSGRIDRPIFVERKAGANLALRLVAIRKPEKAAAQARRKARRDAQREGYRGCQKECVSRFL
;
A
#
# COMPACT_ATOMS: atom_id res chain seq x y z
N MET A 1 1.02 17.11 -16.66
CA MET A 1 0.27 16.24 -17.60
C MET A 1 -1.10 16.02 -16.98
N THR A 2 -2.16 16.46 -17.61
CA THR A 2 -3.52 16.24 -17.13
C THR A 2 -3.89 14.76 -17.35
N HIS A 3 -4.70 14.15 -16.48
CA HIS A 3 -5.18 12.77 -16.61
C HIS A 3 -5.82 12.47 -17.97
N GLU A 4 -6.38 13.46 -18.65
CA GLU A 4 -6.93 13.33 -20.02
C GLU A 4 -5.88 13.01 -21.07
N SER A 5 -4.63 13.50 -20.93
CA SER A 5 -3.58 13.23 -21.93
C SER A 5 -3.14 11.76 -21.92
N LEU A 6 -3.04 11.14 -20.75
CA LEU A 6 -2.71 9.72 -20.60
C LEU A 6 -3.76 8.79 -21.23
N LEU A 7 -5.04 9.12 -21.12
CA LEU A 7 -6.12 8.32 -21.70
C LEU A 7 -6.22 8.41 -23.22
N ASN A 8 -5.63 9.43 -23.84
CA ASN A 8 -5.74 9.69 -25.28
C ASN A 8 -4.45 9.40 -26.06
N GLN A 9 -3.29 9.74 -25.50
CA GLN A 9 -2.00 9.68 -26.23
C GLN A 9 -1.33 8.31 -26.17
N ASP A 10 -1.53 7.54 -25.09
CA ASP A 10 -0.82 6.27 -24.86
C ASP A 10 -1.74 5.05 -24.86
N TRP A 11 -2.97 5.18 -25.37
CA TRP A 11 -3.96 4.12 -25.32
C TRP A 11 -3.50 2.82 -26.01
N GLU A 12 -2.97 2.94 -27.21
CA GLU A 12 -2.47 1.78 -27.98
C GLU A 12 -1.31 1.11 -27.28
N TYR A 13 -0.40 1.90 -26.71
CA TYR A 13 0.71 1.39 -25.90
C TYR A 13 0.17 0.63 -24.69
N LEU A 14 -0.80 1.18 -23.96
CA LEU A 14 -1.40 0.51 -22.80
C LEU A 14 -2.06 -0.81 -23.20
N VAL A 15 -2.87 -0.83 -24.26
CA VAL A 15 -3.50 -2.04 -24.79
C VAL A 15 -2.46 -3.11 -25.13
N LYS A 16 -1.37 -2.73 -25.79
CA LYS A 16 -0.25 -3.62 -26.10
C LYS A 16 0.41 -4.18 -24.84
N ARG A 17 0.65 -3.34 -23.84
CA ARG A 17 1.23 -3.74 -22.54
C ARG A 17 0.35 -4.70 -21.75
N LEU A 18 -0.96 -4.60 -21.91
CA LEU A 18 -1.95 -5.49 -21.30
C LEU A 18 -2.19 -6.78 -22.09
N GLY A 19 -1.35 -7.10 -23.07
CA GLY A 19 -1.45 -8.35 -23.86
C GLY A 19 -2.13 -8.21 -25.22
N GLY A 20 -2.53 -6.98 -25.61
CA GLY A 20 -3.13 -6.69 -26.91
C GLY A 20 -4.65 -6.90 -26.97
N ALA A 21 -5.27 -6.40 -28.02
CA ALA A 21 -6.73 -6.41 -28.18
C ALA A 21 -7.34 -7.84 -28.16
N ALA A 22 -6.68 -8.79 -28.80
CA ALA A 22 -7.16 -10.18 -28.85
C ALA A 22 -7.16 -10.85 -27.46
N PHE A 23 -6.14 -10.59 -26.64
CA PHE A 23 -6.08 -11.07 -25.26
C PHE A 23 -7.16 -10.42 -24.39
N LEU A 24 -7.34 -9.11 -24.49
CA LEU A 24 -8.37 -8.38 -23.76
C LEU A 24 -9.77 -8.88 -24.13
N GLU A 25 -10.04 -9.14 -25.41
CA GLU A 25 -11.33 -9.68 -25.87
C GLU A 25 -11.60 -11.07 -25.30
N ARG A 26 -10.63 -11.97 -25.36
CA ARG A 26 -10.74 -13.32 -24.83
C ARG A 26 -10.94 -13.32 -23.30
N SER A 27 -10.07 -12.65 -22.57
CA SER A 27 -10.13 -12.60 -21.10
C SER A 27 -11.41 -11.93 -20.58
N ALA A 28 -11.91 -10.89 -21.25
CA ALA A 28 -13.17 -10.26 -20.88
C ALA A 28 -14.38 -11.20 -21.10
N ARG A 29 -14.35 -12.08 -22.10
CA ARG A 29 -15.37 -13.11 -22.32
C ARG A 29 -15.28 -14.22 -21.27
N GLU A 30 -14.08 -14.73 -21.02
CA GLU A 30 -13.84 -15.81 -20.05
C GLU A 30 -14.27 -15.42 -18.63
N THR A 31 -14.07 -14.16 -18.25
CA THR A 31 -14.47 -13.63 -16.92
C THR A 31 -15.91 -13.10 -16.89
N GLY A 32 -16.64 -13.13 -18.00
CA GLY A 32 -18.04 -12.68 -18.07
C GLY A 32 -18.24 -11.17 -18.17
N ALA A 33 -17.18 -10.36 -18.21
CA ALA A 33 -17.28 -8.91 -18.31
C ALA A 33 -17.83 -8.43 -19.68
N PHE A 34 -17.55 -9.19 -20.73
CA PHE A 34 -17.93 -8.86 -22.11
C PHE A 34 -18.54 -10.06 -22.85
N LEU A 35 -19.80 -10.36 -22.57
CA LEU A 35 -20.48 -11.51 -23.18
C LEU A 35 -21.06 -11.20 -24.59
N GLN A 36 -21.55 -9.99 -24.77
CA GLN A 36 -22.22 -9.59 -26.03
C GLN A 36 -21.80 -8.19 -26.46
N ALA A 37 -21.40 -8.07 -27.73
CA ALA A 37 -21.12 -6.80 -28.41
C ALA A 37 -22.43 -6.12 -28.83
N ARG A 38 -23.06 -5.39 -27.94
CA ARG A 38 -24.25 -4.57 -28.21
C ARG A 38 -23.86 -3.13 -28.50
N VAL A 39 -24.07 -2.26 -27.54
CA VAL A 39 -23.66 -0.85 -27.57
C VAL A 39 -22.13 -0.72 -27.53
N ILE A 40 -21.48 -1.37 -26.59
CA ILE A 40 -20.02 -1.49 -26.54
C ILE A 40 -19.60 -2.58 -27.51
N LYS A 41 -18.73 -2.25 -28.47
CA LYS A 41 -18.38 -3.13 -29.60
C LYS A 41 -17.17 -4.03 -29.33
N SER A 42 -16.33 -3.67 -28.36
CA SER A 42 -15.12 -4.45 -28.01
C SER A 42 -14.75 -4.33 -26.53
N ALA A 43 -14.01 -5.32 -26.03
CA ALA A 43 -13.44 -5.28 -24.69
C ALA A 43 -12.44 -4.13 -24.51
N VAL A 44 -11.74 -3.72 -25.58
CA VAL A 44 -10.83 -2.57 -25.56
C VAL A 44 -11.59 -1.28 -25.24
N VAL A 45 -12.76 -1.07 -25.88
CA VAL A 45 -13.63 0.09 -25.58
C VAL A 45 -14.17 -0.01 -24.15
N LEU A 46 -14.59 -1.20 -23.71
CA LEU A 46 -15.03 -1.41 -22.32
C LEU A 46 -13.94 -1.03 -21.33
N LEU A 47 -12.72 -1.54 -21.52
CA LEU A 47 -11.58 -1.20 -20.65
C LEU A 47 -11.33 0.31 -20.61
N ARG A 48 -11.39 0.98 -21.75
CA ARG A 48 -11.21 2.44 -21.82
C ARG A 48 -12.25 3.20 -21.01
N LEU A 49 -13.50 2.76 -21.03
CA LEU A 49 -14.57 3.33 -20.21
C LEU A 49 -14.34 3.10 -18.72
N LEU A 50 -13.91 1.88 -18.33
CA LEU A 50 -13.60 1.54 -16.94
C LEU A 50 -12.46 2.41 -16.41
N LEU A 51 -11.38 2.53 -17.15
CA LEU A 51 -10.24 3.36 -16.76
C LEU A 51 -10.58 4.85 -16.74
N ALA A 52 -11.35 5.35 -17.72
CA ALA A 52 -11.81 6.73 -17.72
C ALA A 52 -12.64 7.06 -16.49
N TYR A 53 -13.52 6.15 -16.05
CA TYR A 53 -14.28 6.32 -14.82
C TYR A 53 -13.41 6.23 -13.56
N CYS A 54 -12.51 5.25 -13.49
CA CYS A 54 -11.69 4.99 -12.28
C CYS A 54 -10.57 6.01 -12.10
N LEU A 55 -9.96 6.51 -13.18
CA LEU A 55 -8.80 7.39 -13.15
C LEU A 55 -9.16 8.87 -13.37
N GLY A 56 -10.31 9.13 -14.00
CA GLY A 56 -10.83 10.48 -14.17
C GLY A 56 -11.64 10.92 -12.95
N ASP A 57 -11.60 12.20 -12.61
CA ASP A 57 -12.44 12.78 -11.55
C ASP A 57 -13.90 12.96 -12.02
N HIS A 58 -14.39 12.05 -12.86
CA HIS A 58 -15.69 12.16 -13.52
C HIS A 58 -16.70 11.17 -12.92
N GLY A 59 -17.87 11.67 -12.55
CA GLY A 59 -18.99 10.79 -12.20
C GLY A 59 -19.54 10.06 -13.45
N LEU A 60 -20.37 9.04 -13.24
CA LEU A 60 -20.93 8.19 -14.30
C LEU A 60 -21.54 8.95 -15.50
N ARG A 61 -22.28 10.04 -15.21
CA ARG A 61 -22.92 10.86 -16.27
C ARG A 61 -21.88 11.56 -17.15
N LEU A 62 -20.83 12.11 -16.52
CA LEU A 62 -19.79 12.82 -17.25
C LEU A 62 -18.91 11.85 -18.04
N THR A 63 -18.60 10.66 -17.49
CA THR A 63 -17.90 9.59 -18.22
C THR A 63 -18.70 9.12 -19.45
N ALA A 64 -20.01 8.96 -19.31
CA ALA A 64 -20.86 8.60 -20.44
C ALA A 64 -20.88 9.69 -21.51
N ALA A 65 -21.00 10.96 -21.13
CA ALA A 65 -20.94 12.11 -22.04
C ALA A 65 -19.58 12.21 -22.74
N TRP A 66 -18.47 12.03 -21.99
CA TRP A 66 -17.13 11.97 -22.54
C TRP A 66 -16.98 10.86 -23.58
N ALA A 67 -17.49 9.65 -23.28
CA ALA A 67 -17.43 8.53 -24.22
C ALA A 67 -18.14 8.84 -25.55
N THR A 68 -19.25 9.53 -25.48
CA THR A 68 -20.00 9.98 -26.67
C THR A 68 -19.24 11.07 -27.44
N SER A 69 -18.68 12.06 -26.76
CA SER A 69 -17.91 13.15 -27.38
C SER A 69 -16.64 12.66 -28.06
N MET A 70 -16.02 11.59 -27.50
CA MET A 70 -14.86 10.93 -28.10
C MET A 70 -15.21 9.95 -29.24
N GLY A 71 -16.46 9.81 -29.58
CA GLY A 71 -16.91 8.87 -30.62
C GLY A 71 -16.69 7.39 -30.24
N LEU A 72 -16.45 7.08 -28.97
CA LEU A 72 -16.18 5.71 -28.51
C LEU A 72 -17.46 4.88 -28.45
N VAL A 73 -18.48 5.42 -27.80
CA VAL A 73 -19.76 4.74 -27.59
C VAL A 73 -20.82 5.72 -27.08
N ASN A 74 -22.07 5.55 -27.51
CA ASN A 74 -23.20 6.23 -26.90
C ASN A 74 -23.83 5.30 -25.85
N ILE A 75 -23.55 5.57 -24.57
CA ILE A 75 -23.97 4.74 -23.43
C ILE A 75 -24.61 5.61 -22.34
N SER A 76 -25.70 5.13 -21.76
CA SER A 76 -26.31 5.80 -20.60
C SER A 76 -25.53 5.54 -19.31
N ALA A 77 -25.61 6.45 -18.34
CA ALA A 77 -24.97 6.31 -17.04
C ALA A 77 -25.40 5.02 -16.27
N PRO A 78 -26.69 4.60 -16.29
CA PRO A 78 -27.09 3.32 -15.69
C PRO A 78 -26.46 2.10 -16.40
N ALA A 79 -26.39 2.12 -17.73
CA ALA A 79 -25.77 1.05 -18.49
C ALA A 79 -24.25 0.97 -18.24
N LEU A 80 -23.57 2.12 -18.12
CA LEU A 80 -22.16 2.18 -17.71
C LEU A 80 -21.96 1.61 -16.30
N LEU A 81 -22.81 1.96 -15.34
CA LEU A 81 -22.75 1.41 -13.97
C LEU A 81 -22.92 -0.11 -13.97
N TYR A 82 -23.83 -0.63 -14.76
CA TYR A 82 -24.01 -2.08 -14.91
C TYR A 82 -22.72 -2.75 -15.40
N ARG A 83 -22.07 -2.19 -16.44
CA ARG A 83 -20.80 -2.71 -16.95
C ARG A 83 -19.66 -2.63 -15.93
N LEU A 84 -19.56 -1.53 -15.20
CA LEU A 84 -18.58 -1.40 -14.09
C LEU A 84 -18.72 -2.52 -13.06
N ARG A 85 -19.96 -2.82 -12.65
CA ARG A 85 -20.23 -3.89 -11.66
C ARG A 85 -19.85 -5.28 -12.16
N GLN A 86 -20.03 -5.54 -13.46
CA GLN A 86 -19.70 -6.84 -14.05
C GLN A 86 -18.22 -7.02 -14.41
N SER A 87 -17.42 -5.96 -14.37
CA SER A 87 -16.01 -6.00 -14.79
C SER A 87 -15.03 -6.26 -13.65
N GLY A 88 -15.48 -6.47 -12.42
CA GLY A 88 -14.61 -6.64 -11.26
C GLY A 88 -13.65 -7.81 -11.43
N ASP A 89 -14.17 -9.00 -11.76
CA ASP A 89 -13.37 -10.22 -11.92
C ASP A 89 -12.38 -10.10 -13.10
N TRP A 90 -12.79 -9.44 -14.18
CA TRP A 90 -11.90 -9.18 -15.30
C TRP A 90 -10.75 -8.25 -14.94
N LEU A 91 -11.03 -7.16 -14.22
CA LEU A 91 -9.98 -6.25 -13.76
C LEU A 91 -9.02 -6.94 -12.80
N SER A 92 -9.53 -7.77 -11.88
CA SER A 92 -8.69 -8.60 -11.00
C SER A 92 -7.81 -9.55 -11.79
N PHE A 93 -8.38 -10.24 -12.78
CA PHE A 93 -7.61 -11.11 -13.67
C PHE A 93 -6.50 -10.37 -14.41
N LEU A 94 -6.77 -9.17 -14.94
CA LEU A 94 -5.75 -8.37 -15.62
C LEU A 94 -4.61 -7.95 -14.66
N VAL A 95 -4.94 -7.58 -13.42
CA VAL A 95 -3.93 -7.29 -12.40
C VAL A 95 -3.08 -8.52 -12.10
N ASP A 96 -3.69 -9.68 -11.90
CA ASP A 96 -2.97 -10.93 -11.64
C ASP A 96 -2.03 -11.30 -12.79
N GLN A 97 -2.49 -11.14 -14.04
CA GLN A 97 -1.66 -11.36 -15.22
C GLN A 97 -0.46 -10.40 -15.27
N MET A 98 -0.66 -9.13 -14.94
CA MET A 98 0.43 -8.15 -14.87
C MET A 98 1.44 -8.51 -13.79
N LEU A 99 0.99 -9.01 -12.64
CA LEU A 99 1.86 -9.45 -11.55
C LEU A 99 2.63 -10.73 -11.94
N CYS A 100 1.95 -11.73 -12.54
CA CYS A 100 2.55 -13.00 -12.97
C CYS A 100 3.55 -12.82 -14.13
N ALA A 101 3.20 -12.00 -15.14
CA ALA A 101 4.11 -11.71 -16.26
C ALA A 101 5.40 -11.00 -15.80
N ALA A 102 5.39 -10.53 -14.59
CA ALA A 102 6.48 -9.85 -13.93
C ALA A 102 7.35 -10.79 -13.08
N ALA A 103 7.27 -12.12 -13.27
CA ALA A 103 8.07 -13.07 -12.51
C ALA A 103 9.55 -12.61 -12.41
N PRO A 104 10.10 -12.48 -11.21
CA PRO A 104 11.43 -11.92 -11.03
C PRO A 104 12.47 -12.78 -11.74
N LYS A 105 13.31 -12.16 -12.55
CA LYS A 105 14.61 -12.75 -12.87
C LYS A 105 15.27 -13.03 -11.51
N ALA A 106 15.74 -14.25 -11.29
CA ALA A 106 16.40 -14.64 -10.06
C ALA A 106 17.44 -13.58 -9.67
N SER A 107 17.12 -12.74 -8.68
CA SER A 107 18.07 -11.76 -8.19
C SER A 107 19.09 -12.50 -7.33
N ARG A 108 20.37 -12.19 -7.51
CA ARG A 108 21.42 -12.66 -6.61
C ARG A 108 21.22 -11.96 -5.26
N GLY A 109 20.58 -12.62 -4.29
CA GLY A 109 20.40 -12.05 -2.95
C GLY A 109 19.05 -12.43 -2.31
N ARG A 110 18.86 -11.96 -1.09
CA ARG A 110 17.61 -12.17 -0.36
C ARG A 110 16.50 -11.29 -0.95
N LEU A 111 15.31 -11.84 -1.02
CA LEU A 111 14.12 -11.06 -1.35
C LEU A 111 13.90 -10.01 -0.27
N ILE A 112 13.87 -8.75 -0.65
CA ILE A 112 13.50 -7.63 0.21
C ILE A 112 12.13 -7.14 -0.25
N ARG A 113 11.16 -7.23 0.65
CA ARG A 113 9.76 -6.91 0.34
C ARG A 113 9.26 -5.76 1.21
N ILE A 114 8.83 -4.68 0.57
CA ILE A 114 8.21 -3.54 1.24
C ILE A 114 6.72 -3.83 1.36
N ILE A 115 6.20 -3.80 2.59
CA ILE A 115 4.79 -4.01 2.90
C ILE A 115 4.19 -2.65 3.26
N ASP A 116 3.11 -2.29 2.57
CA ASP A 116 2.40 -1.03 2.83
C ASP A 116 0.90 -1.17 2.67
N GLY A 117 0.16 -0.30 3.32
CA GLY A 117 -1.29 -0.20 3.25
C GLY A 117 -1.73 1.22 2.89
N THR A 118 -2.55 1.33 1.86
CA THR A 118 -3.08 2.62 1.40
C THR A 118 -4.59 2.65 1.54
N SER A 119 -5.13 3.70 2.15
CA SER A 119 -6.57 3.90 2.24
C SER A 119 -7.12 4.55 0.97
N VAL A 120 -8.17 3.96 0.40
CA VAL A 120 -8.84 4.45 -0.82
C VAL A 120 -10.29 4.78 -0.49
N PRO A 121 -10.80 5.99 -0.78
CA PRO A 121 -12.19 6.34 -0.55
C PRO A 121 -13.16 5.43 -1.30
N LYS A 122 -14.22 5.00 -0.63
CA LYS A 122 -15.35 4.32 -1.27
C LYS A 122 -16.15 5.34 -2.10
N ALA A 123 -16.56 4.95 -3.30
CA ALA A 123 -17.39 5.80 -4.14
C ALA A 123 -18.86 5.83 -3.68
N GLY A 124 -19.57 6.91 -3.97
CA GLY A 124 -21.02 7.05 -3.80
C GLY A 124 -21.48 7.60 -2.46
N LYS A 125 -22.80 7.43 -2.18
CA LYS A 125 -23.44 7.95 -0.95
C LYS A 125 -22.90 7.36 0.36
N ALA A 126 -22.18 6.26 0.27
CA ALA A 126 -21.49 5.66 1.39
C ALA A 126 -20.42 6.59 1.99
N ALA A 127 -19.93 7.59 1.24
CA ALA A 127 -18.94 8.58 1.70
C ALA A 127 -19.37 9.47 2.87
N LYS A 128 -20.60 9.38 3.37
CA LYS A 128 -21.11 10.17 4.50
C LYS A 128 -21.22 9.43 5.83
N LYS A 129 -20.96 8.12 5.87
CA LYS A 129 -20.96 7.32 7.11
C LYS A 129 -19.54 7.01 7.54
N GLN A 130 -19.27 6.99 8.84
CA GLN A 130 -18.00 6.52 9.42
C GLN A 130 -17.58 5.19 8.80
N SER A 131 -16.32 5.07 8.36
CA SER A 131 -15.70 3.93 7.67
C SER A 131 -16.04 3.77 6.18
N ASN A 132 -15.77 4.81 5.42
CA ASN A 132 -15.97 4.85 3.97
C ASN A 132 -14.70 4.61 3.16
N LEU A 133 -13.77 3.92 3.74
CA LEU A 133 -12.51 3.64 3.10
C LEU A 133 -12.41 2.13 2.79
N TRP A 134 -11.86 1.84 1.64
CA TRP A 134 -11.20 0.58 1.36
C TRP A 134 -9.74 0.68 1.81
N ARG A 135 -9.13 -0.45 2.07
CA ARG A 135 -7.69 -0.53 2.28
C ARG A 135 -7.07 -1.45 1.24
N VAL A 136 -6.10 -0.92 0.53
CA VAL A 136 -5.25 -1.69 -0.39
C VAL A 136 -4.00 -2.09 0.37
N HIS A 137 -3.79 -3.38 0.57
CA HIS A 137 -2.55 -3.93 1.07
C HIS A 137 -1.69 -4.32 -0.11
N SER A 138 -0.43 -3.92 -0.09
CA SER A 138 0.49 -4.18 -1.19
C SER A 138 1.83 -4.71 -0.69
N ALA A 139 2.48 -5.49 -1.55
CA ALA A 139 3.86 -5.86 -1.40
C ALA A 139 4.65 -5.46 -2.65
N PHE A 140 5.75 -4.75 -2.43
CA PHE A 140 6.69 -4.36 -3.48
C PHE A 140 8.02 -5.07 -3.26
N ASP A 141 8.43 -5.85 -4.24
CA ASP A 141 9.68 -6.61 -4.22
C ASP A 141 10.81 -5.73 -4.76
N LEU A 142 11.66 -5.25 -3.85
CA LEU A 142 12.73 -4.29 -4.16
C LEU A 142 13.73 -4.81 -5.19
N PRO A 143 14.19 -6.07 -5.18
CA PRO A 143 15.15 -6.56 -6.17
C PRO A 143 14.62 -6.62 -7.59
N SER A 144 13.33 -6.77 -7.77
CA SER A 144 12.67 -6.80 -9.09
C SER A 144 12.03 -5.48 -9.47
N GLU A 145 11.97 -4.52 -8.53
CA GLU A 145 11.28 -3.22 -8.65
C GLU A 145 9.80 -3.37 -9.08
N ARG A 146 9.09 -4.36 -8.49
CA ARG A 146 7.72 -4.71 -8.88
C ARG A 146 6.83 -4.98 -7.69
N PHE A 147 5.56 -4.71 -7.85
CA PHE A 147 4.55 -5.21 -6.94
C PHE A 147 4.36 -6.71 -7.15
N SER A 148 4.34 -7.46 -6.06
CA SER A 148 4.13 -8.92 -6.04
C SER A 148 2.82 -9.32 -5.37
N TYR A 149 2.11 -8.36 -4.78
CA TYR A 149 0.86 -8.63 -4.10
C TYR A 149 -0.01 -7.38 -4.01
N PHE A 150 -1.32 -7.57 -4.20
CA PHE A 150 -2.37 -6.61 -3.86
C PHE A 150 -3.56 -7.33 -3.23
N GLU A 151 -4.12 -6.73 -2.20
CA GLU A 151 -5.37 -7.17 -1.57
C GLU A 151 -6.21 -5.94 -1.22
N LEU A 152 -7.48 -5.96 -1.56
CA LEU A 152 -8.43 -4.93 -1.18
C LEU A 152 -9.30 -5.43 -0.03
N THR A 153 -9.32 -4.70 1.07
CA THR A 153 -10.11 -5.04 2.25
C THR A 153 -10.97 -3.86 2.72
N ASP A 154 -11.86 -4.12 3.66
CA ASP A 154 -12.53 -3.05 4.39
C ASP A 154 -11.53 -2.32 5.32
N GLU A 155 -11.80 -1.06 5.64
CA GLU A 155 -10.97 -0.25 6.53
C GLU A 155 -10.71 -0.89 7.91
N LYS A 156 -11.66 -1.71 8.39
CA LYS A 156 -11.56 -2.41 9.68
C LYS A 156 -10.44 -3.45 9.71
N GLU A 157 -10.04 -3.94 8.55
CA GLU A 157 -8.93 -4.85 8.41
C GLU A 157 -7.61 -4.10 8.58
N GLY A 158 -6.94 -4.35 9.70
CA GLY A 158 -5.69 -3.67 10.06
C GLY A 158 -4.53 -4.02 9.15
N GLU A 159 -3.58 -3.10 9.05
CA GLU A 159 -2.29 -3.34 8.40
C GLU A 159 -1.43 -4.24 9.27
N THR A 160 -1.05 -5.41 8.77
CA THR A 160 -0.22 -6.37 9.50
C THR A 160 0.83 -7.00 8.60
N LEU A 161 2.04 -7.27 9.14
CA LEU A 161 3.13 -7.87 8.37
C LEU A 161 2.85 -9.31 7.92
N ASP A 162 2.00 -10.02 8.62
CA ASP A 162 1.69 -11.43 8.37
C ASP A 162 0.44 -11.63 7.50
N ARG A 163 -0.19 -10.55 6.99
CA ARG A 163 -1.33 -10.64 6.07
C ARG A 163 -0.91 -11.24 4.72
N ILE A 164 0.16 -10.75 4.17
CA ILE A 164 0.70 -11.23 2.90
C ILE A 164 1.44 -12.54 3.14
N PRO A 165 1.29 -13.57 2.30
CA PRO A 165 1.99 -14.84 2.43
C PRO A 165 3.50 -14.66 2.62
N VAL A 166 4.06 -15.31 3.64
CA VAL A 166 5.48 -15.19 3.99
C VAL A 166 6.31 -16.11 3.12
N VAL A 167 7.36 -15.56 2.48
CA VAL A 167 8.35 -16.34 1.75
C VAL A 167 9.55 -16.59 2.68
N LYS A 168 9.91 -17.85 2.88
CA LYS A 168 11.05 -18.21 3.73
C LYS A 168 12.33 -17.54 3.24
N GLY A 169 13.06 -16.91 4.14
CA GLY A 169 14.31 -16.23 3.83
C GLY A 169 14.16 -14.78 3.35
N GLU A 170 12.95 -14.28 3.12
CA GLU A 170 12.75 -12.85 2.77
C GLU A 170 13.03 -11.91 3.93
N ILE A 171 13.23 -10.62 3.62
CA ILE A 171 13.26 -9.53 4.59
C ILE A 171 12.04 -8.65 4.35
N ARG A 172 11.16 -8.52 5.34
CA ARG A 172 10.00 -7.62 5.28
C ARG A 172 10.32 -6.26 5.84
N LEU A 173 10.09 -5.22 5.03
CA LEU A 173 10.19 -3.83 5.44
C LEU A 173 8.78 -3.30 5.72
N GLY A 174 8.61 -2.68 6.87
CA GLY A 174 7.36 -2.01 7.24
C GLY A 174 7.61 -0.68 7.94
N ASP A 175 6.64 0.20 7.84
CA ASP A 175 6.64 1.43 8.60
C ASP A 175 6.36 1.18 10.09
N ARG A 176 6.19 2.26 10.87
CA ARG A 176 5.93 2.15 12.33
C ARG A 176 4.56 1.57 12.69
N ALA A 177 3.58 1.53 11.77
CA ALA A 177 2.28 0.91 12.00
C ALA A 177 2.42 -0.61 12.15
N TYR A 178 3.40 -1.18 11.46
CA TYR A 178 3.72 -2.60 11.47
C TYR A 178 4.54 -3.07 12.68
N LEU A 179 4.92 -2.20 13.61
CA LEU A 179 5.56 -2.61 14.86
C LEU A 179 4.50 -3.26 15.79
N GLN A 180 4.10 -4.46 15.45
CA GLN A 180 3.13 -5.29 16.16
C GLN A 180 3.83 -6.58 16.59
N PRO A 181 4.27 -6.71 17.86
CA PRO A 181 5.18 -7.77 18.29
C PRO A 181 4.68 -9.19 18.00
N ASP A 182 3.37 -9.46 18.19
CA ASP A 182 2.81 -10.79 17.94
C ASP A 182 2.76 -11.13 16.45
N ARG A 183 2.54 -10.14 15.58
CA ARG A 183 2.57 -10.30 14.12
C ARG A 183 3.99 -10.52 13.60
N ILE A 184 4.94 -9.74 14.13
CA ILE A 184 6.37 -9.92 13.82
C ILE A 184 6.82 -11.33 14.21
N ALA A 185 6.43 -11.81 15.40
CA ALA A 185 6.79 -13.16 15.85
C ALA A 185 6.29 -14.25 14.90
N ARG A 186 5.10 -14.09 14.27
CA ARG A 186 4.60 -15.03 13.26
C ARG A 186 5.45 -15.01 11.99
N VAL A 187 5.84 -13.84 11.53
CA VAL A 187 6.72 -13.69 10.35
C VAL A 187 8.07 -14.35 10.59
N LEU A 188 8.68 -14.11 11.77
CA LEU A 188 9.95 -14.74 12.14
C LEU A 188 9.81 -16.27 12.26
N LYS A 189 8.70 -16.76 12.85
CA LYS A 189 8.41 -18.20 12.93
C LYS A 189 8.27 -18.85 11.55
N ALA A 190 7.75 -18.10 10.57
CA ALA A 190 7.65 -18.56 9.18
C ALA A 190 9.00 -18.52 8.41
N GLY A 191 10.08 -18.11 9.08
CA GLY A 191 11.44 -18.13 8.53
C GLY A 191 11.83 -16.91 7.71
N ALA A 192 11.14 -15.80 7.86
CA ALA A 192 11.51 -14.51 7.29
C ALA A 192 12.09 -13.57 8.36
N ASP A 193 12.84 -12.56 7.94
CA ASP A 193 13.31 -11.48 8.80
C ASP A 193 12.44 -10.23 8.64
N VAL A 194 12.51 -9.33 9.60
CA VAL A 194 11.76 -8.07 9.58
C VAL A 194 12.66 -6.87 9.84
N LEU A 195 12.39 -5.78 9.14
CA LEU A 195 12.94 -4.47 9.45
C LEU A 195 11.76 -3.48 9.52
N VAL A 196 11.42 -3.07 10.75
CA VAL A 196 10.31 -2.15 11.00
C VAL A 196 10.80 -0.89 11.65
N ARG A 197 10.22 0.22 11.25
CA ARG A 197 10.53 1.50 11.86
C ARG A 197 10.08 1.54 13.32
N GLY A 198 10.98 1.92 14.21
CA GLY A 198 10.71 1.99 15.65
C GLY A 198 9.59 2.98 16.01
N LYS A 199 8.79 2.59 17.00
CA LYS A 199 7.71 3.39 17.58
C LYS A 199 7.98 3.56 19.07
N TRP A 200 8.34 4.76 19.47
CA TRP A 200 8.75 5.01 20.87
C TRP A 200 7.57 5.00 21.87
N LYS A 201 6.35 5.28 21.41
CA LYS A 201 5.09 5.07 22.16
C LYS A 201 4.34 3.89 21.55
N GLY A 202 3.65 3.12 22.41
CA GLY A 202 2.80 2.00 21.97
C GLY A 202 3.51 0.65 21.83
N ALA A 203 4.83 0.58 22.04
CA ALA A 203 5.56 -0.66 22.27
C ALA A 203 6.18 -0.63 23.67
N ARG A 204 6.06 -1.73 24.39
CA ARG A 204 6.66 -1.89 25.72
C ARG A 204 8.05 -2.47 25.57
N TRP A 205 9.04 -1.58 25.63
CA TRP A 205 10.43 -1.93 25.44
C TRP A 205 11.03 -2.48 26.74
N ARG A 206 11.78 -3.57 26.63
CA ARG A 206 12.43 -4.27 27.74
C ARG A 206 13.92 -4.45 27.44
N ASP A 207 14.73 -4.45 28.49
CA ASP A 207 16.13 -4.85 28.42
C ASP A 207 16.28 -6.38 28.49
N LYS A 208 17.52 -6.86 28.50
CA LYS A 208 17.84 -8.30 28.61
C LYS A 208 17.35 -8.95 29.91
N ASN A 209 17.14 -8.15 30.96
CA ASN A 209 16.68 -8.59 32.28
C ASN A 209 15.14 -8.45 32.42
N GLY A 210 14.45 -8.07 31.34
CA GLY A 210 13.01 -7.85 31.36
C GLY A 210 12.57 -6.52 31.95
N GLN A 211 13.50 -5.62 32.32
CA GLN A 211 13.17 -4.33 32.91
C GLN A 211 12.70 -3.33 31.85
N PRO A 212 11.72 -2.46 32.16
CA PRO A 212 11.28 -1.42 31.24
C PRO A 212 12.43 -0.50 30.83
N ILE A 213 12.50 -0.16 29.55
CA ILE A 213 13.46 0.81 29.03
C ILE A 213 12.79 2.16 28.86
N ASP A 214 13.33 3.21 29.47
CA ASP A 214 13.04 4.59 29.06
C ASP A 214 13.77 4.88 27.75
N PHE A 215 13.00 4.80 26.66
CA PHE A 215 13.52 4.97 25.32
C PHE A 215 14.08 6.38 25.08
N LEU A 216 13.47 7.40 25.69
CA LEU A 216 13.93 8.78 25.56
C LEU A 216 15.22 9.02 26.33
N ALA A 217 15.33 8.51 27.56
CA ALA A 217 16.56 8.60 28.35
C ALA A 217 17.70 7.89 27.62
N MET A 218 17.46 6.70 27.08
CA MET A 218 18.44 5.95 26.29
C MET A 218 18.94 6.74 25.07
N LEU A 219 18.03 7.38 24.30
CA LEU A 219 18.40 8.19 23.14
C LEU A 219 19.18 9.45 23.54
N ARG A 220 18.82 10.09 24.66
CA ARG A 220 19.53 11.27 25.19
C ARG A 220 20.94 10.94 25.67
N ALA A 221 21.11 9.79 26.33
CA ALA A 221 22.39 9.33 26.85
C ALA A 221 23.36 8.86 25.74
N ALA A 222 22.90 8.66 24.52
CA ALA A 222 23.75 8.20 23.42
C ALA A 222 24.78 9.26 23.00
N LYS A 223 26.04 9.04 23.42
CA LYS A 223 27.19 9.91 23.07
C LYS A 223 27.55 9.81 21.60
N SER A 224 27.52 8.59 21.04
CA SER A 224 27.74 8.35 19.61
C SER A 224 26.51 8.72 18.77
N GLY A 225 26.70 9.02 17.49
CA GLY A 225 25.61 9.25 16.56
C GLY A 225 24.80 8.00 16.20
N ARG A 226 25.18 6.82 16.74
CA ARG A 226 24.57 5.52 16.46
C ARG A 226 24.30 4.75 17.75
N ILE A 227 23.14 4.12 17.79
CA ILE A 227 22.79 3.09 18.80
C ILE A 227 22.59 1.80 18.02
N ASP A 228 23.22 0.71 18.52
CA ASP A 228 23.08 -0.62 17.94
C ASP A 228 23.17 -1.62 19.08
N ARG A 229 22.04 -2.21 19.46
CA ARG A 229 21.96 -3.09 20.63
C ARG A 229 20.78 -4.06 20.55
N PRO A 230 20.87 -5.20 21.22
CA PRO A 230 19.72 -6.07 21.44
C PRO A 230 18.68 -5.34 22.32
N ILE A 231 17.42 -5.58 22.02
CA ILE A 231 16.27 -5.05 22.73
C ILE A 231 15.16 -6.09 22.72
N PHE A 232 14.27 -6.00 23.70
CA PHE A 232 13.11 -6.89 23.76
C PHE A 232 11.83 -6.08 23.72
N VAL A 233 10.80 -6.63 23.08
CA VAL A 233 9.47 -6.02 23.04
C VAL A 233 8.49 -6.98 23.64
N GLU A 234 7.71 -6.47 24.59
CA GLU A 234 6.67 -7.26 25.25
C GLU A 234 5.58 -7.68 24.25
N ARG A 235 5.15 -8.92 24.34
CA ARG A 235 4.06 -9.49 23.57
C ARG A 235 2.82 -9.64 24.44
N LYS A 236 1.65 -9.68 23.80
CA LYS A 236 0.40 -9.98 24.49
C LYS A 236 0.36 -11.44 24.97
N ALA A 237 0.96 -12.35 24.21
CA ALA A 237 1.03 -13.77 24.53
C ALA A 237 2.43 -14.31 24.23
N GLY A 238 2.99 -15.07 25.19
CA GLY A 238 4.28 -15.72 25.09
C GLY A 238 5.46 -14.85 25.55
N ALA A 239 6.68 -15.34 25.31
CA ALA A 239 7.90 -14.66 25.70
C ALA A 239 8.10 -13.34 24.94
N ASN A 240 8.84 -12.40 25.57
CA ASN A 240 9.22 -11.16 24.92
C ASN A 240 9.96 -11.41 23.60
N LEU A 241 9.65 -10.59 22.61
CA LEU A 241 10.25 -10.70 21.27
C LEU A 241 11.65 -10.08 21.29
N ALA A 242 12.68 -10.89 21.04
CA ALA A 242 14.06 -10.41 20.91
C ALA A 242 14.24 -9.75 19.53
N LEU A 243 14.71 -8.51 19.53
CA LEU A 243 14.97 -7.70 18.36
C LEU A 243 16.33 -7.00 18.47
N ARG A 244 16.78 -6.40 17.40
CA ARG A 244 17.95 -5.51 17.36
C ARG A 244 17.48 -4.09 17.09
N LEU A 245 17.78 -3.17 17.97
CA LEU A 245 17.52 -1.75 17.78
C LEU A 245 18.72 -1.09 17.12
N VAL A 246 18.47 -0.49 15.96
CA VAL A 246 19.44 0.39 15.31
C VAL A 246 18.83 1.79 15.24
N ALA A 247 19.51 2.78 15.79
CA ALA A 247 19.11 4.17 15.70
C ALA A 247 20.30 5.04 15.28
N ILE A 248 20.08 5.90 14.28
CA ILE A 248 21.11 6.77 13.72
C ILE A 248 20.67 8.22 13.93
N ARG A 249 21.55 9.04 14.47
CA ARG A 249 21.29 10.47 14.66
C ARG A 249 21.25 11.18 13.33
N LYS A 250 20.18 11.91 13.08
CA LYS A 250 20.06 12.74 11.89
C LYS A 250 21.05 13.90 11.90
N PRO A 251 21.56 14.34 10.74
CA PRO A 251 22.25 15.62 10.60
C PRO A 251 21.38 16.76 11.16
N GLU A 252 22.01 17.79 11.75
CA GLU A 252 21.29 18.84 12.48
C GLU A 252 20.22 19.54 11.63
N LYS A 253 20.48 19.80 10.34
CA LYS A 253 19.50 20.39 9.41
C LYS A 253 18.24 19.52 9.30
N ALA A 254 18.39 18.20 9.11
CA ALA A 254 17.27 17.26 9.01
C ALA A 254 16.55 17.07 10.36
N ALA A 255 17.30 17.10 11.47
CA ALA A 255 16.73 17.05 12.82
C ALA A 255 15.90 18.31 13.13
N ALA A 256 16.37 19.50 12.72
CA ALA A 256 15.62 20.74 12.89
C ALA A 256 14.31 20.74 12.09
N GLN A 257 14.33 20.26 10.86
CA GLN A 257 13.10 20.10 10.05
C GLN A 257 12.12 19.12 10.70
N ALA A 258 12.62 17.97 11.20
CA ALA A 258 11.79 16.97 11.87
C ALA A 258 11.16 17.53 13.16
N ARG A 259 11.91 18.32 13.95
CA ARG A 259 11.39 19.02 15.14
C ARG A 259 10.29 20.03 14.78
N ARG A 260 10.51 20.85 13.74
CA ARG A 260 9.49 21.81 13.25
C ARG A 260 8.20 21.12 12.82
N LYS A 261 8.33 19.99 12.09
CA LYS A 261 7.17 19.17 11.69
C LYS A 261 6.46 18.62 12.92
N ALA A 262 7.18 18.02 13.87
CA ALA A 262 6.61 17.47 15.09
C ALA A 262 5.85 18.51 15.94
N ARG A 263 6.37 19.74 16.03
CA ARG A 263 5.68 20.85 16.72
C ARG A 263 4.37 21.24 16.02
N ARG A 264 4.40 21.38 14.68
CA ARG A 264 3.19 21.69 13.90
C ARG A 264 2.11 20.61 14.05
N ASP A 265 2.52 19.34 13.98
CA ASP A 265 1.60 18.22 14.14
C ASP A 265 1.01 18.19 15.56
N ALA A 266 1.83 18.46 16.59
CA ALA A 266 1.35 18.55 17.97
C ALA A 266 0.38 19.71 18.18
N GLN A 267 0.64 20.87 17.59
CA GLN A 267 -0.27 22.03 17.66
C GLN A 267 -1.63 21.74 17.01
N ARG A 268 -1.62 21.07 15.85
CA ARG A 268 -2.85 20.65 15.17
C ARG A 268 -3.66 19.63 15.98
N GLU A 269 -2.98 18.76 16.73
CA GLU A 269 -3.59 17.77 17.63
C GLU A 269 -3.95 18.35 19.02
N GLY A 270 -3.74 19.64 19.26
CA GLY A 270 -4.04 20.31 20.54
C GLY A 270 -3.08 19.96 21.68
N TYR A 271 -1.96 19.33 21.42
CA TYR A 271 -0.96 18.98 22.45
C TYR A 271 -0.06 20.17 22.79
N ARG A 272 -0.01 20.56 24.08
CA ARG A 272 0.97 21.50 24.64
C ARG A 272 2.20 20.71 25.12
N GLY A 273 3.37 20.98 24.55
CA GLY A 273 4.64 20.33 24.89
C GLY A 273 4.87 19.00 24.16
N CYS A 274 5.80 19.00 23.19
CA CYS A 274 6.00 17.85 22.32
C CYS A 274 7.25 17.05 22.70
N GLN A 275 7.09 15.95 23.47
CA GLN A 275 8.16 14.96 23.71
C GLN A 275 8.66 14.28 22.41
N LYS A 276 7.89 14.38 21.31
CA LYS A 276 8.29 13.87 19.98
C LYS A 276 9.57 14.54 19.45
N GLU A 277 9.96 15.72 19.98
CA GLU A 277 11.16 16.45 19.55
C GLU A 277 12.47 15.70 19.82
N CYS A 278 12.55 15.02 20.96
CA CYS A 278 13.76 14.27 21.32
C CYS A 278 13.95 13.05 20.42
N VAL A 279 12.84 12.38 20.05
CA VAL A 279 12.86 11.20 19.18
C VAL A 279 13.11 11.60 17.74
N SER A 280 12.65 12.76 17.29
CA SER A 280 12.85 13.25 15.93
C SER A 280 14.32 13.48 15.55
N ARG A 281 15.23 13.47 16.51
CA ARG A 281 16.69 13.48 16.25
C ARG A 281 17.20 12.16 15.66
N PHE A 282 16.52 11.04 15.92
CA PHE A 282 16.96 9.70 15.56
C PHE A 282 16.02 9.00 14.54
N LEU A 283 14.83 9.53 14.32
CA LEU A 283 13.82 8.90 13.47
C LEU A 283 13.62 9.62 12.15
#